data_3a94bccc940f786b2ca72e4ce6f0d582
#
_entry.id   3a94bccc940f786b2ca72e4ce6f0d582
#
_cell.length_a   1.000
_cell.length_b   1.000
_cell.length_c   1.000
_cell.angle_alpha   90.00
_cell.angle_beta   90.00
_cell.angle_gamma   90.00
#
_symmetry.space_group_name_H-M   'P 1'
#
loop_
_entity.id
_entity.type
_entity.pdbx_description
1 polymer ?
#
loop_
_entity_poly.entity_id
_entity_poly.type
_entity_poly.pdbx_seq_one_letter_code
_entity_poly.pdbx_strand_id
1 'polypeptide(L)'
;MYNFNMLSLPKILVLAVIQGLSELLPVSSSAHVIVAEKLMGLDPTNPQMTLLLVMLHTGTMLAVIVFFWSSWKANFFKSQKVFRESIKLIIAATAATGFVGLILKVLIEKVFLKGVSHPEVELLFGNLPLISAALAAVGALILWAGYKTPASKEKTKLEFKAALLIGMVQGICLPFRGFSRSGATISTGLILGIEKRRVEDFSFALAVILTPPVILMEALRFLKAQHAQAPHSASMIGLFLPSIIGMALSFISGVLALKWLSHWLERGRWYIFGIYCLCASAVIFFLYAQGL
;
A
#
# COMPACT_ATOMS: atom_id res chain seq x y z
N MET A 1 13.71 21.65 -25.19
CA MET A 1 12.39 21.09 -25.59
C MET A 1 12.07 19.91 -24.66
N TYR A 2 11.39 20.12 -23.58
CA TYR A 2 10.91 19.02 -22.73
C TYR A 2 9.71 18.39 -23.42
N ASN A 3 9.84 17.13 -23.80
CA ASN A 3 8.77 16.34 -24.43
C ASN A 3 7.59 16.20 -23.46
N PHE A 4 6.52 16.95 -23.70
CA PHE A 4 5.24 16.89 -22.98
C PHE A 4 4.50 15.54 -23.14
N ASN A 5 5.13 14.54 -23.79
CA ASN A 5 4.55 13.24 -24.11
C ASN A 5 4.85 12.11 -23.12
N MET A 6 5.35 12.40 -21.92
CA MET A 6 5.75 11.32 -20.99
C MET A 6 4.56 10.55 -20.40
N LEU A 7 3.44 11.20 -20.13
CA LEU A 7 2.22 10.60 -19.58
C LEU A 7 1.11 10.48 -20.65
N SER A 8 1.28 9.54 -21.56
CA SER A 8 0.20 9.22 -22.51
C SER A 8 -0.97 8.52 -21.78
N LEU A 9 -2.20 8.73 -22.28
CA LEU A 9 -3.39 8.10 -21.72
C LEU A 9 -3.25 6.58 -21.51
N PRO A 10 -2.73 5.77 -22.45
CA PRO A 10 -2.49 4.35 -22.22
C PRO A 10 -1.61 4.04 -21.01
N LYS A 11 -0.54 4.81 -20.77
CA LYS A 11 0.34 4.63 -19.61
C LYS A 11 -0.41 4.89 -18.30
N ILE A 12 -1.26 5.95 -18.27
CA ILE A 12 -2.11 6.28 -17.12
C ILE A 12 -3.11 5.14 -16.84
N LEU A 13 -3.76 4.62 -17.89
CA LEU A 13 -4.71 3.51 -17.76
C LEU A 13 -4.03 2.26 -17.17
N VAL A 14 -2.85 1.91 -17.67
CA VAL A 14 -2.07 0.77 -17.17
C VAL A 14 -1.70 0.98 -15.71
N LEU A 15 -1.15 2.14 -15.34
CA LEU A 15 -0.79 2.43 -13.93
C LEU A 15 -2.00 2.44 -13.02
N ALA A 16 -3.14 2.96 -13.47
CA ALA A 16 -4.37 3.01 -12.68
C ALA A 16 -4.91 1.60 -12.37
N VAL A 17 -4.89 0.71 -13.36
CA VAL A 17 -5.30 -0.69 -13.15
C VAL A 17 -4.31 -1.42 -12.26
N ILE A 18 -2.99 -1.29 -12.50
CA ILE A 18 -1.96 -1.89 -11.65
C ILE A 18 -2.10 -1.39 -10.21
N GLN A 19 -2.20 -0.08 -10.00
CA GLN A 19 -2.37 0.50 -8.67
C GLN A 19 -3.64 -0.01 -7.99
N GLY A 20 -4.79 0.06 -8.68
CA GLY A 20 -6.07 -0.35 -8.12
C GLY A 20 -6.09 -1.83 -7.69
N LEU A 21 -5.54 -2.71 -8.52
CA LEU A 21 -5.45 -4.13 -8.20
C LEU A 21 -4.44 -4.39 -7.09
N SER A 22 -3.20 -3.91 -7.25
CA SER A 22 -2.10 -4.30 -6.38
C SER A 22 -2.07 -3.58 -5.03
N GLU A 23 -2.71 -2.41 -4.87
CA GLU A 23 -2.83 -1.70 -3.59
C GLU A 23 -3.68 -2.48 -2.59
N LEU A 24 -4.75 -3.10 -3.06
CA LEU A 24 -5.74 -3.72 -2.21
C LEU A 24 -5.53 -5.23 -2.09
N LEU A 25 -4.97 -5.88 -3.10
CA LEU A 25 -4.48 -7.25 -2.99
C LEU A 25 -3.18 -7.29 -2.16
N PRO A 26 -2.90 -8.39 -1.48
CA PRO A 26 -1.71 -8.52 -0.62
C PRO A 26 -0.42 -8.78 -1.41
N VAL A 27 -0.19 -8.03 -2.50
CA VAL A 27 0.87 -8.28 -3.49
C VAL A 27 1.85 -7.11 -3.66
N SER A 28 1.72 -6.05 -2.88
CA SER A 28 2.55 -4.84 -2.92
C SER A 28 2.39 -3.98 -4.17
N SER A 29 1.55 -2.94 -4.08
CA SER A 29 1.38 -1.95 -5.15
C SER A 29 2.69 -1.25 -5.51
N SER A 30 3.48 -0.85 -4.51
CA SER A 30 4.75 -0.17 -4.74
C SER A 30 5.73 -0.98 -5.59
N ALA A 31 5.80 -2.31 -5.41
CA ALA A 31 6.63 -3.17 -6.24
C ALA A 31 6.17 -3.14 -7.71
N HIS A 32 4.86 -3.29 -7.93
CA HIS A 32 4.29 -3.37 -9.27
C HIS A 32 4.33 -2.02 -10.00
N VAL A 33 3.99 -0.93 -9.31
CA VAL A 33 4.00 0.42 -9.89
C VAL A 33 5.41 0.84 -10.25
N ILE A 34 6.40 0.64 -9.36
CA ILE A 34 7.81 0.99 -9.63
C ILE A 34 8.36 0.22 -10.84
N VAL A 35 8.07 -1.08 -10.92
CA VAL A 35 8.49 -1.88 -12.09
C VAL A 35 7.80 -1.39 -13.37
N ALA A 36 6.49 -1.11 -13.31
CA ALA A 36 5.74 -0.59 -14.45
C ALA A 36 6.26 0.78 -14.90
N GLU A 37 6.57 1.70 -13.97
CA GLU A 37 7.19 2.99 -14.24
C GLU A 37 8.51 2.83 -14.97
N LYS A 38 9.40 1.97 -14.46
CA LYS A 38 10.70 1.70 -15.08
C LYS A 38 10.55 1.10 -16.48
N LEU A 39 9.69 0.09 -16.66
CA LEU A 39 9.45 -0.54 -17.97
C LEU A 39 8.86 0.43 -18.99
N MET A 40 8.05 1.39 -18.55
CA MET A 40 7.46 2.42 -19.41
C MET A 40 8.36 3.64 -19.60
N GLY A 41 9.55 3.69 -18.99
CA GLY A 41 10.48 4.81 -19.05
C GLY A 41 9.89 6.09 -18.44
N LEU A 42 9.14 5.97 -17.34
CA LEU A 42 8.55 7.09 -16.61
C LEU A 42 9.49 7.55 -15.50
N ASP A 43 9.58 8.86 -15.31
CA ASP A 43 10.35 9.47 -14.24
C ASP A 43 9.42 9.73 -13.03
N PRO A 44 9.60 9.01 -11.91
CA PRO A 44 8.77 9.18 -10.72
C PRO A 44 8.97 10.55 -10.04
N THR A 45 10.06 11.27 -10.35
CA THR A 45 10.32 12.62 -9.81
C THR A 45 9.57 13.73 -10.53
N ASN A 46 8.96 13.41 -11.67
CA ASN A 46 8.17 14.37 -12.45
C ASN A 46 6.91 14.80 -11.64
N PRO A 47 6.64 16.11 -11.50
CA PRO A 47 5.45 16.60 -10.79
C PRO A 47 4.12 16.02 -11.29
N GLN A 48 4.00 15.75 -12.59
CA GLN A 48 2.81 15.13 -13.15
C GLN A 48 2.62 13.69 -12.67
N MET A 49 3.72 12.93 -12.51
CA MET A 49 3.69 11.59 -11.93
C MET A 49 3.28 11.64 -10.46
N THR A 50 3.82 12.59 -9.69
CA THR A 50 3.42 12.78 -8.30
C THR A 50 1.92 13.05 -8.18
N LEU A 51 1.37 13.96 -9.02
CA LEU A 51 -0.08 14.22 -9.05
C LEU A 51 -0.87 12.97 -9.41
N LEU A 52 -0.45 12.24 -10.46
CA LEU A 52 -1.11 11.00 -10.85
C LEU A 52 -1.12 9.99 -9.70
N LEU A 53 0.01 9.72 -9.06
CA LEU A 53 0.11 8.76 -7.96
C LEU A 53 -0.78 9.15 -6.77
N VAL A 54 -0.83 10.43 -6.40
CA VAL A 54 -1.76 10.97 -5.39
C VAL A 54 -3.21 10.63 -5.74
N MET A 55 -3.59 10.87 -7.00
CA MET A 55 -4.96 10.61 -7.46
C MET A 55 -5.27 9.11 -7.52
N LEU A 56 -4.31 8.27 -7.93
CA LEU A 56 -4.46 6.80 -7.92
C LEU A 56 -4.67 6.26 -6.49
N HIS A 57 -3.88 6.72 -5.51
CA HIS A 57 -4.05 6.34 -4.11
C HIS A 57 -5.39 6.86 -3.54
N THR A 58 -5.82 8.04 -3.95
CA THR A 58 -7.14 8.56 -3.56
C THR A 58 -8.25 7.66 -4.09
N GLY A 59 -8.13 7.20 -5.34
CA GLY A 59 -9.09 6.25 -5.94
C GLY A 59 -9.19 4.95 -5.15
N THR A 60 -8.05 4.34 -4.82
CA THR A 60 -8.03 3.10 -4.01
C THR A 60 -8.54 3.31 -2.59
N MET A 61 -8.24 4.44 -1.96
CA MET A 61 -8.78 4.78 -0.64
C MET A 61 -10.31 4.88 -0.67
N LEU A 62 -10.87 5.55 -1.68
CA LEU A 62 -12.32 5.64 -1.85
C LEU A 62 -12.94 4.25 -2.10
N ALA A 63 -12.27 3.37 -2.85
CA ALA A 63 -12.71 2.00 -3.05
C ALA A 63 -12.84 1.24 -1.72
N VAL A 64 -11.85 1.36 -0.84
CA VAL A 64 -11.87 0.77 0.50
C VAL A 64 -13.04 1.31 1.32
N ILE A 65 -13.21 2.62 1.36
CA ILE A 65 -14.27 3.25 2.14
C ILE A 65 -15.65 2.75 1.66
N VAL A 66 -15.88 2.75 0.36
CA VAL A 66 -17.17 2.31 -0.21
C VAL A 66 -17.41 0.83 0.04
N PHE A 67 -16.40 -0.02 -0.17
CA PHE A 67 -16.52 -1.47 -0.02
C PHE A 67 -16.77 -1.89 1.43
N PHE A 68 -16.00 -1.35 2.38
CA PHE A 68 -16.08 -1.73 3.80
C PHE A 68 -17.10 -0.94 4.61
N TRP A 69 -17.72 0.09 4.05
CA TRP A 69 -18.61 0.98 4.79
C TRP A 69 -19.73 0.24 5.54
N SER A 70 -20.38 -0.74 4.90
CA SER A 70 -21.43 -1.54 5.51
C SER A 70 -20.90 -2.39 6.66
N SER A 71 -19.75 -3.04 6.47
CA SER A 71 -19.10 -3.87 7.49
C SER A 71 -18.63 -3.02 8.68
N TRP A 72 -18.03 -1.88 8.43
CA TRP A 72 -17.59 -0.95 9.48
C TRP A 72 -18.76 -0.38 10.29
N LYS A 73 -19.88 -0.02 9.64
CA LYS A 73 -21.11 0.38 10.36
C LYS A 73 -21.55 -0.71 11.33
N ALA A 74 -21.59 -1.94 10.88
CA ALA A 74 -22.02 -3.08 11.71
C ALA A 74 -21.03 -3.42 12.83
N ASN A 75 -19.72 -3.30 12.57
CA ASN A 75 -18.66 -3.77 13.45
C ASN A 75 -18.06 -2.69 14.35
N PHE A 76 -17.92 -1.45 13.87
CA PHE A 76 -17.27 -0.36 14.62
C PHE A 76 -18.27 0.68 15.15
N PHE A 77 -19.39 0.90 14.46
CA PHE A 77 -20.36 1.95 14.81
C PHE A 77 -21.66 1.41 15.43
N LYS A 78 -21.70 0.13 15.80
CA LYS A 78 -22.89 -0.52 16.35
C LYS A 78 -23.42 0.12 17.65
N SER A 79 -22.53 0.62 18.52
CA SER A 79 -22.85 1.33 19.74
C SER A 79 -21.69 2.22 20.16
N GLN A 80 -21.96 3.22 21.02
CA GLN A 80 -20.93 4.13 21.52
C GLN A 80 -19.79 3.39 22.27
N LYS A 81 -20.11 2.30 22.98
CA LYS A 81 -19.11 1.46 23.66
C LYS A 81 -18.21 0.76 22.64
N VAL A 82 -18.79 0.11 21.62
CA VAL A 82 -18.04 -0.58 20.56
C VAL A 82 -17.19 0.41 19.76
N PHE A 83 -17.74 1.57 19.47
CA PHE A 83 -17.02 2.63 18.78
C PHE A 83 -15.77 3.09 19.55
N ARG A 84 -15.92 3.37 20.86
CA ARG A 84 -14.79 3.76 21.72
C ARG A 84 -13.72 2.66 21.82
N GLU A 85 -14.12 1.40 21.93
CA GLU A 85 -13.20 0.25 21.92
C GLU A 85 -12.47 0.14 20.59
N SER A 86 -13.17 0.26 19.47
CA SER A 86 -12.57 0.20 18.13
C SER A 86 -11.57 1.33 17.88
N ILE A 87 -11.94 2.56 18.24
CA ILE A 87 -11.03 3.72 18.14
C ILE A 87 -9.77 3.52 18.98
N LYS A 88 -9.88 3.01 20.21
CA LYS A 88 -8.70 2.72 21.04
C LYS A 88 -7.75 1.74 20.38
N LEU A 89 -8.30 0.67 19.76
CA LEU A 89 -7.48 -0.32 19.04
C LEU A 89 -6.80 0.29 17.81
N ILE A 90 -7.53 1.09 17.06
CA ILE A 90 -7.01 1.79 15.87
C ILE A 90 -5.91 2.79 16.26
N ILE A 91 -6.13 3.61 17.28
CA ILE A 91 -5.12 4.57 17.78
C ILE A 91 -3.88 3.81 18.26
N ALA A 92 -4.05 2.75 19.04
CA ALA A 92 -2.94 1.95 19.54
C ALA A 92 -2.13 1.31 18.40
N ALA A 93 -2.80 0.74 17.40
CA ALA A 93 -2.13 0.17 16.23
C ALA A 93 -1.43 1.25 15.39
N THR A 94 -2.07 2.40 15.18
CA THR A 94 -1.47 3.53 14.44
C THR A 94 -0.25 4.10 15.18
N ALA A 95 -0.32 4.25 16.50
CA ALA A 95 0.81 4.68 17.32
C ALA A 95 1.96 3.67 17.26
N ALA A 96 1.66 2.36 17.36
CA ALA A 96 2.67 1.30 17.19
C ALA A 96 3.30 1.32 15.80
N THR A 97 2.50 1.57 14.75
CA THR A 97 2.98 1.75 13.37
C THR A 97 3.97 2.91 13.28
N GLY A 98 3.59 4.08 13.79
CA GLY A 98 4.44 5.26 13.79
C GLY A 98 5.73 5.07 14.60
N PHE A 99 5.64 4.46 15.76
CA PHE A 99 6.78 4.16 16.63
C PHE A 99 7.80 3.24 15.94
N VAL A 100 7.34 2.10 15.41
CA VAL A 100 8.22 1.15 14.70
C VAL A 100 8.77 1.77 13.42
N GLY A 101 7.93 2.45 12.63
CA GLY A 101 8.35 3.12 11.41
C GLY A 101 9.41 4.18 11.65
N LEU A 102 9.26 4.98 12.72
CA LEU A 102 10.24 6.01 13.09
C LEU A 102 11.56 5.40 13.56
N ILE A 103 11.52 4.36 14.38
CA ILE A 103 12.74 3.64 14.81
C ILE A 103 13.48 3.08 13.59
N LEU A 104 12.77 2.41 12.69
CA LEU A 104 13.37 1.85 11.49
C LEU A 104 13.92 2.93 10.57
N LYS A 105 13.21 4.05 10.39
CA LYS A 105 13.70 5.19 9.63
C LYS A 105 15.03 5.69 10.20
N VAL A 106 15.08 6.00 11.49
CA VAL A 106 16.29 6.50 12.16
C VAL A 106 17.43 5.48 12.08
N LEU A 107 17.14 4.19 12.25
CA LEU A 107 18.14 3.12 12.16
C LEU A 107 18.71 3.03 10.74
N ILE A 108 17.86 3.04 9.72
CA ILE A 108 18.29 2.97 8.31
C ILE A 108 19.15 4.19 7.97
N GLU A 109 18.68 5.40 8.27
CA GLU A 109 19.38 6.62 7.93
C GLU A 109 20.72 6.78 8.66
N LYS A 110 20.78 6.45 9.95
CA LYS A 110 22.00 6.63 10.77
C LYS A 110 22.99 5.47 10.68
N VAL A 111 22.55 4.25 10.40
CA VAL A 111 23.42 3.05 10.41
C VAL A 111 23.71 2.57 8.99
N PHE A 112 22.70 2.35 8.18
CA PHE A 112 22.87 1.76 6.84
C PHE A 112 23.25 2.80 5.78
N LEU A 113 22.77 4.04 5.90
CA LEU A 113 23.09 5.13 4.97
C LEU A 113 24.18 6.06 5.53
N LYS A 114 24.94 5.63 6.53
CA LYS A 114 26.04 6.41 7.11
C LYS A 114 27.12 6.66 6.05
N GLY A 115 27.35 7.94 5.72
CA GLY A 115 28.31 8.36 4.71
C GLY A 115 27.72 8.78 3.36
N VAL A 116 26.40 8.67 3.19
CA VAL A 116 25.67 9.23 2.05
C VAL A 116 25.39 10.71 2.30
N SER A 117 25.54 11.58 1.30
CA SER A 117 25.38 13.06 1.41
C SER A 117 23.94 13.37 1.63
N HIS A 118 23.04 13.02 2.01
CA HIS A 118 21.61 13.17 2.32
C HIS A 118 20.99 11.77 2.56
N PRO A 119 21.22 11.20 3.76
CA PRO A 119 20.73 9.87 4.06
C PRO A 119 19.21 9.91 4.31
N GLU A 120 18.43 9.64 3.27
CA GLU A 120 16.98 9.55 3.33
C GLU A 120 16.52 8.13 3.01
N VAL A 121 15.53 7.61 3.72
CA VAL A 121 14.94 6.28 3.49
C VAL A 121 14.41 6.15 2.06
N GLU A 122 13.98 7.25 1.46
CA GLU A 122 13.48 7.33 0.09
C GLU A 122 14.49 6.81 -0.95
N LEU A 123 15.79 6.87 -0.67
CA LEU A 123 16.84 6.30 -1.54
C LEU A 123 16.69 4.77 -1.75
N LEU A 124 16.04 4.09 -0.82
CA LEU A 124 15.79 2.65 -0.91
C LEU A 124 14.57 2.32 -1.77
N PHE A 125 13.70 3.29 -2.05
CA PHE A 125 12.40 3.02 -2.67
C PHE A 125 12.49 2.52 -4.12
N GLY A 126 13.55 2.87 -4.84
CA GLY A 126 13.82 2.39 -6.20
C GLY A 126 14.72 1.15 -6.28
N ASN A 127 15.16 0.59 -5.14
CA ASN A 127 16.09 -0.54 -5.09
C ASN A 127 15.38 -1.86 -5.38
N LEU A 128 15.47 -2.36 -6.62
CA LEU A 128 14.77 -3.57 -7.06
C LEU A 128 15.18 -4.84 -6.29
N PRO A 129 16.46 -5.09 -5.96
CA PRO A 129 16.85 -6.20 -5.08
C PRO A 129 16.16 -6.17 -3.72
N LEU A 130 16.09 -4.99 -3.09
CA LEU A 130 15.43 -4.83 -1.80
C LEU A 130 13.92 -5.04 -1.93
N ILE A 131 13.29 -4.51 -2.99
CA ILE A 131 11.86 -4.71 -3.29
C ILE A 131 11.57 -6.19 -3.49
N SER A 132 12.40 -6.89 -4.26
CA SER A 132 12.29 -8.33 -4.49
C SER A 132 12.39 -9.11 -3.17
N ALA A 133 13.41 -8.85 -2.35
CA ALA A 133 13.59 -9.50 -1.06
C ALA A 133 12.40 -9.24 -0.10
N ALA A 134 11.91 -8.00 -0.03
CA ALA A 134 10.76 -7.63 0.78
C ALA A 134 9.47 -8.35 0.31
N LEU A 135 9.29 -8.45 -1.02
CA LEU A 135 8.16 -9.17 -1.61
C LEU A 135 8.23 -10.68 -1.34
N ALA A 136 9.44 -11.28 -1.39
CA ALA A 136 9.64 -12.68 -1.00
C ALA A 136 9.33 -12.90 0.48
N ALA A 137 9.79 -12.00 1.35
CA ALA A 137 9.57 -12.09 2.79
C ALA A 137 8.06 -12.02 3.15
N VAL A 138 7.32 -11.11 2.55
CA VAL A 138 5.85 -11.05 2.77
C VAL A 138 5.16 -12.25 2.12
N GLY A 139 5.64 -12.75 0.98
CA GLY A 139 5.14 -13.97 0.36
C GLY A 139 5.25 -15.18 1.29
N ALA A 140 6.41 -15.35 1.93
CA ALA A 140 6.64 -16.39 2.95
C ALA A 140 5.71 -16.22 4.16
N LEU A 141 5.51 -14.99 4.63
CA LEU A 141 4.58 -14.68 5.73
C LEU A 141 3.14 -15.04 5.38
N ILE A 142 2.70 -14.73 4.16
CA ILE A 142 1.36 -15.05 3.66
C ILE A 142 1.17 -16.57 3.57
N LEU A 143 2.16 -17.30 3.05
CA LEU A 143 2.13 -18.77 3.01
C LEU A 143 2.02 -19.36 4.41
N TRP A 144 2.86 -18.90 5.34
CA TRP A 144 2.82 -19.35 6.72
C TRP A 144 1.46 -19.10 7.39
N ALA A 145 0.89 -17.91 7.19
CA ALA A 145 -0.44 -17.60 7.68
C ALA A 145 -1.50 -18.51 7.08
N GLY A 146 -1.45 -18.77 5.76
CA GLY A 146 -2.38 -19.66 5.08
C GLY A 146 -2.35 -21.10 5.59
N TYR A 147 -1.16 -21.61 5.93
CA TYR A 147 -1.02 -22.96 6.50
C TYR A 147 -1.44 -23.04 7.98
N LYS A 148 -1.20 -22.00 8.77
CA LYS A 148 -1.39 -22.03 10.23
C LYS A 148 -2.83 -21.76 10.67
N THR A 149 -3.68 -21.26 9.79
CA THR A 149 -5.06 -20.87 10.16
C THR A 149 -5.98 -22.09 10.15
N PRO A 150 -6.28 -22.72 11.33
CA PRO A 150 -7.26 -23.78 11.39
C PRO A 150 -8.67 -23.20 11.31
N ALA A 151 -9.52 -23.80 10.49
CA ALA A 151 -10.92 -23.39 10.30
C ALA A 151 -11.80 -23.45 11.58
N SER A 152 -11.29 -23.96 12.71
CA SER A 152 -12.15 -24.38 13.83
C SER A 152 -12.06 -23.55 15.11
N LYS A 153 -11.22 -22.51 15.22
CA LYS A 153 -11.07 -21.68 16.44
C LYS A 153 -10.78 -20.22 16.12
N GLU A 154 -11.60 -19.59 15.29
CA GLU A 154 -11.45 -18.17 15.01
C GLU A 154 -11.95 -17.32 16.20
N LYS A 155 -11.10 -16.42 16.69
CA LYS A 155 -11.47 -15.44 17.72
C LYS A 155 -12.30 -14.33 17.08
N THR A 156 -13.54 -14.18 17.50
CA THR A 156 -14.43 -13.12 17.00
C THR A 156 -14.06 -11.72 17.52
N LYS A 157 -13.20 -11.63 18.54
CA LYS A 157 -12.83 -10.35 19.18
C LYS A 157 -11.37 -10.03 18.93
N LEU A 158 -11.10 -8.82 18.43
CA LEU A 158 -9.76 -8.27 18.29
C LEU A 158 -9.31 -7.72 19.65
N GLU A 159 -8.28 -8.32 20.23
CA GLU A 159 -7.69 -7.92 21.49
C GLU A 159 -6.67 -6.79 21.31
N PHE A 160 -6.42 -6.00 22.36
CA PHE A 160 -5.47 -4.89 22.35
C PHE A 160 -4.05 -5.31 21.95
N LYS A 161 -3.56 -6.46 22.47
CA LYS A 161 -2.24 -7.01 22.10
C LYS A 161 -2.15 -7.35 20.60
N ALA A 162 -3.22 -7.90 20.05
CA ALA A 162 -3.27 -8.21 18.62
C ALA A 162 -3.25 -6.95 17.75
N ALA A 163 -4.00 -5.91 18.15
CA ALA A 163 -3.99 -4.62 17.47
C ALA A 163 -2.59 -3.98 17.47
N LEU A 164 -1.88 -4.03 18.62
CA LEU A 164 -0.49 -3.56 18.72
C LEU A 164 0.44 -4.33 17.77
N LEU A 165 0.36 -5.67 17.76
CA LEU A 165 1.23 -6.50 16.90
C LEU A 165 0.95 -6.23 15.42
N ILE A 166 -0.31 -6.10 15.01
CA ILE A 166 -0.68 -5.73 13.64
C ILE A 166 -0.11 -4.34 13.29
N GLY A 167 -0.21 -3.38 14.22
CA GLY A 167 0.35 -2.04 14.04
C GLY A 167 1.88 -2.06 13.94
N MET A 168 2.59 -2.84 14.76
CA MET A 168 4.04 -2.96 14.70
C MET A 168 4.49 -3.55 13.36
N VAL A 169 3.85 -4.62 12.90
CA VAL A 169 4.12 -5.22 11.59
C VAL A 169 3.84 -4.23 10.46
N GLN A 170 2.75 -3.42 10.58
CA GLN A 170 2.49 -2.36 9.62
C GLN A 170 3.62 -1.30 9.61
N GLY A 171 4.21 -0.99 10.76
CA GLY A 171 5.37 -0.09 10.86
C GLY A 171 6.60 -0.61 10.11
N ILE A 172 6.80 -1.93 10.08
CA ILE A 172 7.87 -2.57 9.29
C ILE A 172 7.64 -2.35 7.78
N CYS A 173 6.39 -2.31 7.32
CA CYS A 173 6.09 -2.13 5.91
C CYS A 173 6.46 -0.73 5.38
N LEU A 174 6.57 0.30 6.24
CA LEU A 174 6.76 1.69 5.81
C LEU A 174 8.07 1.93 5.05
N PRO A 175 9.25 1.51 5.57
CA PRO A 175 10.52 1.74 4.88
C PRO A 175 10.80 0.73 3.76
N PHE A 176 10.17 -0.44 3.77
CA PHE A 176 10.45 -1.51 2.82
C PHE A 176 9.40 -1.60 1.71
N ARG A 177 9.65 -0.89 0.59
CA ARG A 177 8.85 -1.07 -0.62
C ARG A 177 8.92 -2.54 -1.06
N GLY A 178 7.79 -3.10 -1.48
CA GLY A 178 7.70 -4.54 -1.74
C GLY A 178 7.09 -5.35 -0.60
N PHE A 179 7.25 -4.92 0.67
CA PHE A 179 6.63 -5.60 1.81
C PHE A 179 5.15 -5.19 1.91
N SER A 180 4.28 -5.96 1.28
CA SER A 180 2.84 -5.65 1.19
C SER A 180 2.22 -5.39 2.56
N ARG A 181 1.71 -4.16 2.78
CA ARG A 181 1.04 -3.77 4.03
C ARG A 181 -0.18 -4.65 4.32
N SER A 182 -1.10 -4.80 3.35
CA SER A 182 -2.29 -5.66 3.51
C SER A 182 -1.90 -7.13 3.73
N GLY A 183 -0.91 -7.63 2.98
CA GLY A 183 -0.37 -8.98 3.15
C GLY A 183 0.17 -9.22 4.56
N ALA A 184 0.95 -8.30 5.08
CA ALA A 184 1.57 -8.42 6.39
C ALA A 184 0.56 -8.29 7.55
N THR A 185 -0.31 -7.27 7.52
CA THR A 185 -1.27 -7.02 8.60
C THR A 185 -2.35 -8.10 8.67
N ILE A 186 -2.90 -8.53 7.54
CA ILE A 186 -3.89 -9.60 7.49
C ILE A 186 -3.25 -10.92 7.91
N SER A 187 -2.07 -11.28 7.38
CA SER A 187 -1.37 -12.51 7.78
C SER A 187 -1.09 -12.54 9.27
N THR A 188 -0.65 -11.43 9.86
CA THR A 188 -0.43 -11.33 11.31
C THR A 188 -1.71 -11.62 12.09
N GLY A 189 -2.83 -11.02 11.71
CA GLY A 189 -4.12 -11.25 12.35
C GLY A 189 -4.59 -12.71 12.22
N LEU A 190 -4.41 -13.32 11.05
CA LEU A 190 -4.73 -14.74 10.83
C LEU A 190 -3.88 -15.68 11.71
N ILE A 191 -2.56 -15.42 11.81
CA ILE A 191 -1.65 -16.19 12.68
C ILE A 191 -2.06 -16.10 14.16
N LEU A 192 -2.60 -14.95 14.58
CA LEU A 192 -3.12 -14.73 15.92
C LEU A 192 -4.50 -15.40 16.16
N GLY A 193 -5.06 -16.03 15.13
CA GLY A 193 -6.34 -16.75 15.17
C GLY A 193 -7.55 -15.83 15.12
N ILE A 194 -7.43 -14.61 14.64
CA ILE A 194 -8.56 -13.68 14.53
C ILE A 194 -9.38 -14.05 13.28
N GLU A 195 -10.69 -13.92 13.37
CA GLU A 195 -11.64 -14.13 12.28
C GLU A 195 -11.25 -13.32 11.04
N LYS A 196 -11.23 -13.96 9.88
CA LYS A 196 -10.77 -13.41 8.59
C LYS A 196 -11.38 -12.06 8.28
N ARG A 197 -12.69 -11.94 8.37
CA ARG A 197 -13.43 -10.69 8.11
C ARG A 197 -13.06 -9.58 9.08
N ARG A 198 -12.84 -9.90 10.36
CA ARG A 198 -12.40 -8.92 11.38
C ARG A 198 -11.01 -8.37 11.10
N VAL A 199 -10.09 -9.25 10.70
CA VAL A 199 -8.73 -8.83 10.35
C VAL A 199 -8.74 -7.96 9.11
N GLU A 200 -9.53 -8.32 8.10
CA GLU A 200 -9.69 -7.57 6.87
C GLU A 200 -10.26 -6.17 7.15
N ASP A 201 -11.40 -6.08 7.86
CA ASP A 201 -12.02 -4.82 8.30
C ASP A 201 -11.01 -3.91 9.02
N PHE A 202 -10.24 -4.47 9.95
CA PHE A 202 -9.28 -3.72 10.76
C PHE A 202 -8.06 -3.27 9.96
N SER A 203 -7.49 -4.15 9.14
CA SER A 203 -6.36 -3.84 8.28
C SER A 203 -6.67 -2.69 7.31
N PHE A 204 -7.85 -2.71 6.69
CA PHE A 204 -8.25 -1.66 5.76
C PHE A 204 -8.70 -0.37 6.48
N ALA A 205 -9.24 -0.46 7.70
CA ALA A 205 -9.47 0.73 8.52
C ALA A 205 -8.16 1.46 8.86
N LEU A 206 -7.10 0.72 9.22
CA LEU A 206 -5.77 1.28 9.43
C LEU A 206 -5.20 1.92 8.15
N ALA A 207 -5.46 1.29 6.99
CA ALA A 207 -5.05 1.84 5.71
C ALA A 207 -5.67 3.22 5.44
N VAL A 208 -6.99 3.32 5.61
CA VAL A 208 -7.72 4.58 5.38
C VAL A 208 -7.25 5.69 6.32
N ILE A 209 -6.79 5.37 7.52
CA ILE A 209 -6.26 6.38 8.45
C ILE A 209 -4.85 6.83 8.07
N LEU A 210 -4.01 5.94 7.54
CA LEU A 210 -2.64 6.26 7.15
C LEU A 210 -2.54 6.92 5.76
N THR A 211 -3.51 6.68 4.88
CA THR A 211 -3.45 7.17 3.49
C THR A 211 -3.60 8.70 3.38
N PRO A 212 -4.53 9.40 4.08
CA PRO A 212 -4.68 10.85 3.96
C PRO A 212 -3.42 11.66 4.28
N PRO A 213 -2.65 11.37 5.36
CA PRO A 213 -1.36 12.04 5.60
C PRO A 213 -0.37 11.88 4.45
N VAL A 214 -0.31 10.69 3.84
CA VAL A 214 0.57 10.42 2.69
C VAL A 214 0.12 11.23 1.48
N ILE A 215 -1.18 11.21 1.15
CA ILE A 215 -1.78 12.01 0.07
C ILE A 215 -1.47 13.50 0.28
N LEU A 216 -1.66 14.01 1.50
CA LEU A 216 -1.40 15.41 1.82
C LEU A 216 0.08 15.76 1.64
N MET A 217 0.99 14.91 2.11
CA MET A 217 2.44 15.13 1.97
C MET A 217 2.86 15.17 0.49
N GLU A 218 2.38 14.24 -0.32
CA GLU A 218 2.67 14.21 -1.76
C GLU A 218 2.02 15.40 -2.50
N ALA A 219 0.80 15.80 -2.13
CA ALA A 219 0.16 16.99 -2.68
C ALA A 219 0.95 18.26 -2.35
N LEU A 220 1.48 18.38 -1.12
CA LEU A 220 2.34 19.50 -0.75
C LEU A 220 3.68 19.49 -1.51
N ARG A 221 4.25 18.32 -1.76
CA ARG A 221 5.46 18.18 -2.61
C ARG A 221 5.18 18.65 -4.04
N PHE A 222 4.05 18.24 -4.61
CA PHE A 222 3.61 18.68 -5.94
C PHE A 222 3.48 20.20 -6.02
N LEU A 223 2.80 20.83 -5.04
CA LEU A 223 2.63 22.29 -5.01
C LEU A 223 3.97 23.02 -4.90
N LYS A 224 4.89 22.54 -4.06
CA LYS A 224 6.23 23.13 -3.93
C LYS A 224 7.02 23.01 -5.24
N ALA A 225 6.95 21.87 -5.93
CA ALA A 225 7.63 21.66 -7.20
C ALA A 225 7.06 22.58 -8.30
N GLN A 226 5.74 22.81 -8.33
CA GLN A 226 5.13 23.78 -9.25
C GLN A 226 5.55 25.22 -9.00
N HIS A 227 5.68 25.65 -7.73
CA HIS A 227 6.15 27.00 -7.42
C HIS A 227 7.62 27.23 -7.78
N ALA A 228 8.44 26.19 -7.81
CA ALA A 228 9.86 26.29 -8.18
C ALA A 228 10.08 26.33 -9.70
N GLN A 229 9.13 25.89 -10.51
CA GLN A 229 9.17 25.96 -11.97
C GLN A 229 8.33 27.16 -12.41
N ALA A 230 8.94 28.09 -13.17
CA ALA A 230 8.24 29.24 -13.73
C ALA A 230 6.93 28.81 -14.45
N PRO A 231 5.89 29.64 -14.46
CA PRO A 231 4.57 29.26 -14.96
C PRO A 231 4.62 29.01 -16.48
N HIS A 232 4.91 27.78 -16.87
CA HIS A 232 4.66 27.35 -18.23
C HIS A 232 3.17 26.98 -18.33
N SER A 233 2.51 27.60 -19.29
CA SER A 233 1.09 27.61 -19.62
C SER A 233 0.49 26.24 -19.97
N ALA A 234 0.76 25.20 -19.19
CA ALA A 234 0.00 23.96 -19.28
C ALA A 234 -1.41 24.24 -18.74
N SER A 235 -2.42 24.08 -19.59
CA SER A 235 -3.80 24.19 -19.17
C SER A 235 -4.03 23.32 -17.91
N MET A 236 -4.57 23.89 -16.83
CA MET A 236 -4.91 23.17 -15.60
C MET A 236 -5.78 21.93 -15.92
N ILE A 237 -6.68 22.03 -16.90
CA ILE A 237 -7.48 20.91 -17.40
C ILE A 237 -6.62 19.78 -17.95
N GLY A 238 -5.56 20.11 -18.72
CA GLY A 238 -4.63 19.11 -19.29
C GLY A 238 -3.82 18.36 -18.26
N LEU A 239 -3.58 18.94 -17.06
CA LEU A 239 -2.88 18.30 -15.96
C LEU A 239 -3.81 17.43 -15.10
N PHE A 240 -5.00 17.94 -14.77
CA PHE A 240 -5.90 17.27 -13.84
C PHE A 240 -6.78 16.21 -14.48
N LEU A 241 -7.24 16.40 -15.72
CA LEU A 241 -8.18 15.46 -16.36
C LEU A 241 -7.63 14.04 -16.50
N PRO A 242 -6.37 13.82 -16.97
CA PRO A 242 -5.79 12.48 -17.01
C PRO A 242 -5.66 11.83 -15.63
N SER A 243 -5.33 12.61 -14.61
CA SER A 243 -5.20 12.13 -13.23
C SER A 243 -6.55 11.77 -12.60
N ILE A 244 -7.63 12.51 -12.93
CA ILE A 244 -9.00 12.18 -12.50
C ILE A 244 -9.48 10.88 -13.17
N ILE A 245 -9.18 10.68 -14.46
CA ILE A 245 -9.47 9.43 -15.16
C ILE A 245 -8.72 8.28 -14.49
N GLY A 246 -7.44 8.46 -14.19
CA GLY A 246 -6.64 7.49 -13.43
C GLY A 246 -7.26 7.16 -12.08
N MET A 247 -7.70 8.16 -11.32
CA MET A 247 -8.38 7.97 -10.03
C MET A 247 -9.65 7.13 -10.16
N ALA A 248 -10.50 7.43 -11.15
CA ALA A 248 -11.74 6.69 -11.37
C ALA A 248 -11.46 5.22 -11.73
N LEU A 249 -10.48 4.96 -12.60
CA LEU A 249 -10.09 3.61 -12.96
C LEU A 249 -9.43 2.85 -11.80
N SER A 250 -8.59 3.52 -11.02
CA SER A 250 -7.98 2.95 -9.81
C SER A 250 -9.06 2.61 -8.76
N PHE A 251 -10.09 3.44 -8.62
CA PHE A 251 -11.26 3.13 -7.81
C PHE A 251 -11.99 1.87 -8.30
N ILE A 252 -12.32 1.78 -9.59
CA ILE A 252 -13.07 0.64 -10.16
C ILE A 252 -12.27 -0.65 -10.01
N SER A 253 -11.00 -0.66 -10.43
CA SER A 253 -10.12 -1.82 -10.31
C SER A 253 -9.88 -2.20 -8.84
N GLY A 254 -9.84 -1.21 -7.95
CA GLY A 254 -9.75 -1.42 -6.51
C GLY A 254 -10.98 -2.13 -5.93
N VAL A 255 -12.19 -1.72 -6.30
CA VAL A 255 -13.42 -2.41 -5.86
C VAL A 255 -13.44 -3.86 -6.35
N LEU A 256 -12.99 -4.13 -7.58
CA LEU A 256 -12.87 -5.49 -8.11
C LEU A 256 -11.83 -6.30 -7.33
N ALA A 257 -10.68 -5.70 -7.03
CA ALA A 257 -9.62 -6.32 -6.23
C ALA A 257 -10.13 -6.72 -4.84
N LEU A 258 -10.86 -5.86 -4.15
CA LEU A 258 -11.44 -6.14 -2.84
C LEU A 258 -12.45 -7.30 -2.90
N LYS A 259 -13.29 -7.36 -3.93
CA LYS A 259 -14.21 -8.50 -4.12
C LYS A 259 -13.45 -9.81 -4.26
N TRP A 260 -12.35 -9.84 -5.02
CA TRP A 260 -11.51 -11.03 -5.18
C TRP A 260 -10.79 -11.38 -3.89
N LEU A 261 -10.22 -10.39 -3.20
CA LEU A 261 -9.54 -10.58 -1.92
C LEU A 261 -10.45 -11.24 -0.89
N SER A 262 -11.61 -10.63 -0.61
CA SER A 262 -12.57 -11.14 0.37
C SER A 262 -13.04 -12.55 0.00
N HIS A 263 -13.37 -12.80 -1.27
CA HIS A 263 -13.79 -14.10 -1.73
C HIS A 263 -12.72 -15.19 -1.55
N TRP A 264 -11.45 -14.90 -1.86
CA TRP A 264 -10.36 -15.85 -1.71
C TRP A 264 -9.95 -16.06 -0.26
N LEU A 265 -10.02 -15.00 0.55
CA LEU A 265 -9.76 -15.05 1.98
C LEU A 265 -10.82 -15.92 2.69
N GLU A 266 -12.10 -15.71 2.42
CA GLU A 266 -13.20 -16.51 2.98
C GLU A 266 -13.07 -17.99 2.62
N ARG A 267 -12.69 -18.30 1.38
CA ARG A 267 -12.46 -19.67 0.90
C ARG A 267 -11.16 -20.33 1.42
N GLY A 268 -10.39 -19.65 2.27
CA GLY A 268 -9.13 -20.18 2.78
C GLY A 268 -8.01 -20.24 1.74
N ARG A 269 -8.14 -19.53 0.63
CA ARG A 269 -7.16 -19.50 -0.47
C ARG A 269 -6.10 -18.41 -0.30
N TRP A 270 -5.82 -18.00 0.92
CA TRP A 270 -4.84 -16.96 1.24
C TRP A 270 -3.45 -17.26 0.69
N TYR A 271 -3.04 -18.53 0.69
CA TYR A 271 -1.74 -18.98 0.19
C TYR A 271 -1.45 -18.61 -1.27
N ILE A 272 -2.48 -18.43 -2.10
CA ILE A 272 -2.32 -18.07 -3.53
C ILE A 272 -1.57 -16.75 -3.66
N PHE A 273 -1.88 -15.78 -2.82
CA PHE A 273 -1.17 -14.50 -2.82
C PHE A 273 0.29 -14.65 -2.40
N GLY A 274 0.60 -15.59 -1.50
CA GLY A 274 1.98 -15.88 -1.11
C GLY A 274 2.78 -16.48 -2.27
N ILE A 275 2.20 -17.42 -3.01
CA ILE A 275 2.83 -17.99 -4.22
C ILE A 275 3.05 -16.88 -5.25
N TYR A 276 2.04 -16.03 -5.49
CA TYR A 276 2.17 -14.89 -6.40
C TYR A 276 3.32 -13.98 -6.00
N CYS A 277 3.44 -13.59 -4.72
CA CYS A 277 4.51 -12.73 -4.24
C CYS A 277 5.90 -13.34 -4.47
N LEU A 278 6.06 -14.65 -4.27
CA LEU A 278 7.33 -15.33 -4.53
C LEU A 278 7.68 -15.35 -6.02
N CYS A 279 6.71 -15.65 -6.88
CA CYS A 279 6.91 -15.60 -8.33
C CYS A 279 7.22 -14.18 -8.81
N ALA A 280 6.47 -13.17 -8.35
CA ALA A 280 6.71 -11.78 -8.69
C ALA A 280 8.07 -11.29 -8.18
N SER A 281 8.49 -11.71 -6.98
CA SER A 281 9.84 -11.44 -6.46
C SER A 281 10.92 -12.00 -7.39
N ALA A 282 10.80 -13.25 -7.83
CA ALA A 282 11.75 -13.86 -8.76
C ALA A 282 11.80 -13.11 -10.10
N VAL A 283 10.65 -12.69 -10.63
CA VAL A 283 10.58 -11.88 -11.87
C VAL A 283 11.27 -10.51 -11.69
N ILE A 284 11.00 -9.81 -10.58
CA ILE A 284 11.63 -8.50 -10.30
C ILE A 284 13.15 -8.64 -10.18
N PHE A 285 13.62 -9.68 -9.50
CA PHE A 285 15.05 -9.95 -9.37
C PHE A 285 15.69 -10.28 -10.73
N PHE A 286 15.01 -11.06 -11.56
CA PHE A 286 15.44 -11.36 -12.92
C PHE A 286 15.54 -10.10 -13.78
N LEU A 287 14.53 -9.22 -13.76
CA LEU A 287 14.54 -7.94 -14.48
C LEU A 287 15.72 -7.06 -14.04
N TYR A 288 15.97 -7.00 -12.73
CA TYR A 288 17.16 -6.32 -12.19
C TYR A 288 18.46 -6.90 -12.75
N ALA A 289 18.59 -8.22 -12.79
CA ALA A 289 19.78 -8.91 -13.31
C ALA A 289 19.98 -8.66 -14.83
N GLN A 290 18.92 -8.33 -15.57
CA GLN A 290 18.98 -7.93 -16.98
C GLN A 290 19.24 -6.42 -17.18
N GLY A 291 19.43 -5.65 -16.10
CA GLY A 291 19.81 -4.23 -16.18
C GLY A 291 18.65 -3.24 -16.10
N LEU A 292 17.43 -3.66 -15.68
CA LEU A 292 16.34 -2.74 -15.39
C LEU A 292 16.69 -1.95 -14.10
#